data_9a01dc24ed6bb41a4fbfaf05bca639f8
#
_entry.id   9a01dc24ed6bb41a4fbfaf05bca639f8
#
_cell.length_a   1.000
_cell.length_b   1.000
_cell.length_c   1.000
_cell.angle_alpha   90.00
_cell.angle_beta   90.00
_cell.angle_gamma   90.00
#
_symmetry.space_group_name_H-M   'P 1'
#
loop_
_entity.id
_entity.type
_entity.pdbx_description
1 polymer ?
#
loop_
_entity_poly.entity_id
_entity_poly.type
_entity_poly.pdbx_seq_one_letter_code
_entity_poly.pdbx_strand_id
1 'polypeptide(L)'
;GYRATQQPHNRRVDLMTPIVRHFVLDFDPKNFRAQNRPDVEVEVALEQARKLHQFLLSNDTSHAIWYSGGGFHVWVELDKAYIPGSGAHLSAIKEAGMQIVNDWVRDLDLFCSDPAVPFDTSGMIRIPNSYNAKRGFWSIPLTSTDLERGLEHIWNKAAQPRSGMVSYGSAGITLPVKKPEERAQIFNPNSTPIDLPTVSMEGVIILPCLNAAACQKGGNPSHDARVQLVKYLAKRMRNFVPLERAKQEDIDKHTETIVNFIRGLEWADFDEGITRYQVSTLMNTDYPQTCSMLWK
;
A
#
# COMPACT_ATOMS: atom_id res chain seq x y z
N GLY A 1 -14.72 4.79 -2.17
CA GLY A 1 -15.28 4.66 -3.52
C GLY A 1 -14.35 5.19 -4.60
N TYR A 2 -14.55 4.77 -5.84
CA TYR A 2 -13.74 5.17 -7.00
C TYR A 2 -14.61 5.86 -8.04
N ARG A 3 -14.04 6.77 -8.81
CA ARG A 3 -14.71 7.34 -9.97
C ARG A 3 -14.68 6.30 -11.11
N ALA A 4 -15.82 6.09 -11.78
CA ALA A 4 -15.84 5.29 -12.99
C ALA A 4 -15.15 6.04 -14.11
N THR A 5 -14.33 5.34 -14.90
CA THR A 5 -13.76 5.91 -16.12
C THR A 5 -14.87 6.09 -17.17
N GLN A 6 -14.88 7.21 -17.87
CA GLN A 6 -15.93 7.53 -18.86
C GLN A 6 -15.82 6.74 -20.19
N GLN A 7 -14.88 5.79 -20.30
CA GLN A 7 -14.74 5.00 -21.52
C GLN A 7 -15.74 3.85 -21.55
N PRO A 8 -16.65 3.81 -22.55
CA PRO A 8 -17.76 2.86 -22.59
C PRO A 8 -17.37 1.39 -22.70
N HIS A 9 -16.14 1.06 -23.09
CA HIS A 9 -15.69 -0.31 -23.32
C HIS A 9 -14.72 -0.85 -22.25
N ASN A 10 -14.28 -0.04 -21.30
CA ASN A 10 -13.35 -0.45 -20.25
C ASN A 10 -13.82 0.12 -18.91
N ARG A 11 -14.71 -0.59 -18.22
CA ARG A 11 -15.14 -0.26 -16.84
C ARG A 11 -14.01 -0.53 -15.83
N ARG A 12 -12.81 -0.05 -16.12
CA ARG A 12 -11.71 -0.12 -15.16
C ARG A 12 -11.92 0.95 -14.11
N VAL A 13 -11.78 0.55 -12.88
CA VAL A 13 -11.74 1.47 -11.75
C VAL A 13 -10.47 2.32 -11.87
N ASP A 14 -10.63 3.64 -11.78
CA ASP A 14 -9.46 4.54 -11.72
C ASP A 14 -8.88 4.51 -10.31
N LEU A 15 -7.84 3.71 -10.12
CA LEU A 15 -7.14 3.55 -8.85
C LEU A 15 -6.34 4.80 -8.45
N MET A 16 -6.15 5.76 -9.36
CA MET A 16 -5.39 6.98 -9.11
C MET A 16 -6.26 8.11 -8.54
N THR A 17 -7.59 7.97 -8.64
CA THR A 17 -8.54 8.96 -8.10
C THR A 17 -9.52 8.33 -7.10
N PRO A 18 -9.05 7.67 -6.05
CA PRO A 18 -9.91 7.11 -5.03
C PRO A 18 -10.62 8.23 -4.25
N ILE A 19 -11.81 7.95 -3.76
CA ILE A 19 -12.48 8.79 -2.76
C ILE A 19 -12.18 8.16 -1.40
N VAL A 20 -11.27 8.77 -0.64
CA VAL A 20 -10.86 8.28 0.68
C VAL A 20 -11.71 8.93 1.75
N ARG A 21 -12.64 8.18 2.32
CA ARG A 21 -13.53 8.61 3.40
C ARG A 21 -13.26 7.92 4.73
N HIS A 22 -12.64 6.77 4.67
CA HIS A 22 -12.27 5.96 5.82
C HIS A 22 -11.02 5.17 5.48
N PHE A 23 -10.35 4.69 6.48
CA PHE A 23 -9.29 3.71 6.36
C PHE A 23 -9.55 2.54 7.31
N VAL A 24 -8.86 1.45 7.12
CA VAL A 24 -9.09 0.22 7.86
C VAL A 24 -7.79 -0.28 8.46
N LEU A 25 -7.83 -0.64 9.74
CA LEU A 25 -6.79 -1.46 10.36
C LEU A 25 -7.30 -2.91 10.35
N ASP A 26 -6.48 -3.80 9.78
CA ASP A 26 -6.75 -5.24 9.72
C ASP A 26 -5.89 -5.97 10.74
N PHE A 27 -6.53 -6.53 11.74
CA PHE A 27 -5.91 -7.36 12.77
C PHE A 27 -6.03 -8.82 12.35
N ASP A 28 -5.03 -9.31 11.62
CA ASP A 28 -5.00 -10.68 11.11
C ASP A 28 -4.08 -11.55 11.99
N PRO A 29 -4.56 -12.70 12.50
CA PRO A 29 -3.75 -13.63 13.27
C PRO A 29 -2.45 -14.08 12.59
N LYS A 30 -2.40 -14.11 11.25
CA LYS A 30 -1.19 -14.47 10.50
C LYS A 30 -0.01 -13.53 10.77
N ASN A 31 -0.26 -12.30 11.20
CA ASN A 31 0.76 -11.31 11.54
C ASN A 31 1.39 -11.58 12.92
N PHE A 32 0.76 -12.45 13.71
CA PHE A 32 1.27 -12.93 14.99
C PHE A 32 1.88 -14.33 14.83
N ARG A 33 3.14 -14.50 15.19
CA ARG A 33 3.91 -15.73 15.00
C ARG A 33 3.79 -16.74 16.15
N ALA A 34 2.67 -16.82 16.83
CA ALA A 34 2.43 -17.91 17.78
C ALA A 34 2.22 -19.22 17.01
N GLN A 35 3.20 -20.10 17.03
CA GLN A 35 3.15 -21.37 16.31
C GLN A 35 2.11 -22.31 16.94
N ASN A 36 1.29 -22.95 16.10
CA ASN A 36 0.38 -24.07 16.41
C ASN A 36 -0.79 -23.79 17.37
N ARG A 37 -1.18 -22.54 17.58
CA ARG A 37 -2.35 -22.22 18.41
C ARG A 37 -3.23 -21.16 17.73
N PRO A 38 -4.03 -21.55 16.75
CA PRO A 38 -4.88 -20.61 15.98
C PRO A 38 -5.95 -19.91 16.83
N ASP A 39 -6.39 -20.53 17.92
CA ASP A 39 -7.29 -19.97 18.91
C ASP A 39 -6.65 -18.80 19.68
N VAL A 40 -5.40 -18.98 20.09
CA VAL A 40 -4.62 -17.92 20.78
C VAL A 40 -4.28 -16.78 19.84
N GLU A 41 -3.97 -17.09 18.58
CA GLU A 41 -3.69 -16.07 17.57
C GLU A 41 -4.90 -15.14 17.35
N VAL A 42 -6.11 -15.69 17.25
CA VAL A 42 -7.34 -14.89 17.09
C VAL A 42 -7.66 -14.12 18.38
N GLU A 43 -7.40 -14.70 19.54
CA GLU A 43 -7.54 -14.02 20.85
C GLU A 43 -6.65 -12.78 20.94
N VAL A 44 -5.41 -12.90 20.51
CA VAL A 44 -4.46 -11.75 20.48
C VAL A 44 -4.94 -10.68 19.50
N ALA A 45 -5.44 -11.05 18.33
CA ALA A 45 -6.01 -10.11 17.38
C ALA A 45 -7.27 -9.40 17.95
N LEU A 46 -8.11 -10.13 18.69
CA LEU A 46 -9.25 -9.55 19.42
C LEU A 46 -8.81 -8.51 20.45
N GLU A 47 -7.79 -8.85 21.25
CA GLU A 47 -7.26 -7.95 22.27
C GLU A 47 -6.72 -6.66 21.66
N GLN A 48 -6.00 -6.77 20.55
CA GLN A 48 -5.47 -5.61 19.81
C GLN A 48 -6.58 -4.75 19.23
N ALA A 49 -7.59 -5.36 18.62
CA ALA A 49 -8.77 -4.64 18.11
C ALA A 49 -9.54 -3.95 19.25
N ARG A 50 -9.63 -4.59 20.43
CA ARG A 50 -10.25 -4.03 21.65
C ARG A 50 -9.49 -2.82 22.18
N LYS A 51 -8.16 -2.87 22.23
CA LYS A 51 -7.31 -1.74 22.63
C LYS A 51 -7.55 -0.53 21.72
N LEU A 52 -7.53 -0.74 20.42
CA LEU A 52 -7.81 0.34 19.46
C LEU A 52 -9.23 0.88 19.62
N HIS A 53 -10.23 0.00 19.76
CA HIS A 53 -11.63 0.41 20.00
C HIS A 53 -11.75 1.33 21.22
N GLN A 54 -11.19 0.93 22.35
CA GLN A 54 -11.24 1.72 23.59
C GLN A 54 -10.56 3.08 23.43
N PHE A 55 -9.41 3.11 22.74
CA PHE A 55 -8.70 4.35 22.43
C PHE A 55 -9.55 5.28 21.55
N LEU A 56 -10.13 4.77 20.46
CA LEU A 56 -10.97 5.55 19.57
C LEU A 56 -12.24 6.05 20.26
N LEU A 57 -12.84 5.21 21.11
CA LEU A 57 -14.03 5.57 21.87
C LEU A 57 -13.72 6.68 22.89
N SER A 58 -12.59 6.61 23.61
CA SER A 58 -12.18 7.63 24.57
C SER A 58 -11.87 8.98 23.93
N ASN A 59 -11.53 8.99 22.62
CA ASN A 59 -11.27 10.19 21.84
C ASN A 59 -12.49 10.62 20.98
N ASP A 60 -13.67 10.05 21.21
CA ASP A 60 -14.90 10.29 20.43
C ASP A 60 -14.70 10.12 18.90
N THR A 61 -13.75 9.28 18.49
CA THR A 61 -13.42 9.09 17.08
C THR A 61 -14.44 8.18 16.41
N SER A 62 -14.99 8.62 15.26
CA SER A 62 -15.96 7.85 14.49
C SER A 62 -15.33 6.60 13.89
N HIS A 63 -15.86 5.43 14.28
CA HIS A 63 -15.36 4.14 13.82
C HIS A 63 -16.41 3.03 13.92
N ALA A 64 -16.14 1.91 13.23
CA ALA A 64 -16.90 0.68 13.32
C ALA A 64 -15.97 -0.53 13.39
N ILE A 65 -16.43 -1.62 14.02
CA ILE A 65 -15.66 -2.84 14.16
C ILE A 65 -16.41 -4.01 13.53
N TRP A 66 -15.66 -4.85 12.85
CA TRP A 66 -16.13 -6.05 12.18
C TRP A 66 -15.26 -7.25 12.52
N TYR A 67 -15.90 -8.40 12.77
CA TYR A 67 -15.22 -9.68 12.65
C TYR A 67 -15.21 -10.08 11.18
N SER A 68 -14.04 -10.33 10.59
CA SER A 68 -13.91 -10.65 9.15
C SER A 68 -14.08 -12.14 8.83
N GLY A 69 -14.42 -12.94 9.83
CA GLY A 69 -14.45 -14.40 9.74
C GLY A 69 -13.09 -15.07 9.99
N GLY A 70 -12.05 -14.32 10.31
CA GLY A 70 -10.72 -14.84 10.62
C GLY A 70 -9.84 -13.89 11.41
N GLY A 71 -10.21 -12.63 11.48
CA GLY A 71 -9.56 -11.53 12.19
C GLY A 71 -10.54 -10.39 12.39
N PHE A 72 -10.05 -9.19 12.65
CA PHE A 72 -10.88 -8.03 12.97
C PHE A 72 -10.50 -6.84 12.10
N HIS A 73 -11.49 -6.14 11.58
CA HIS A 73 -11.32 -4.88 10.86
C HIS A 73 -11.87 -3.74 11.71
N VAL A 74 -11.06 -2.72 11.94
CA VAL A 74 -11.51 -1.46 12.54
C VAL A 74 -11.53 -0.40 11.44
N TRP A 75 -12.72 0.06 11.11
CA TRP A 75 -12.97 1.07 10.10
C TRP A 75 -13.04 2.43 10.78
N VAL A 76 -12.16 3.35 10.41
CA VAL A 76 -12.08 4.68 11.00
C VAL A 76 -12.48 5.71 9.97
N GLU A 77 -13.40 6.60 10.34
CA GLU A 77 -13.88 7.65 9.45
C GLU A 77 -12.95 8.86 9.45
N LEU A 78 -12.84 9.50 8.28
CA LEU A 78 -12.18 10.78 8.13
C LEU A 78 -13.20 11.92 8.25
N ASP A 79 -12.75 13.10 8.69
CA ASP A 79 -13.56 14.30 8.85
C ASP A 79 -14.27 14.73 7.56
N LYS A 80 -13.71 14.36 6.43
CA LYS A 80 -14.24 14.63 5.08
C LYS A 80 -13.77 13.59 4.08
N ALA A 81 -14.36 13.64 2.89
CA ALA A 81 -13.86 12.87 1.75
C ALA A 81 -12.61 13.53 1.17
N TYR A 82 -11.50 12.82 1.18
CA TYR A 82 -10.25 13.26 0.52
C TYR A 82 -10.27 12.73 -0.91
N ILE A 83 -10.29 13.67 -1.86
CA ILE A 83 -10.32 13.37 -3.30
C ILE A 83 -9.01 13.87 -3.90
N PRO A 84 -8.06 12.99 -4.23
CA PRO A 84 -6.79 13.42 -4.80
C PRO A 84 -7.01 14.02 -6.20
N GLY A 85 -6.38 15.15 -6.46
CA GLY A 85 -6.34 15.75 -7.80
C GLY A 85 -5.20 15.22 -8.65
N SER A 86 -4.24 14.51 -8.05
CA SER A 86 -3.05 13.95 -8.71
C SER A 86 -2.50 12.79 -7.91
N GLY A 87 -1.57 12.01 -8.51
CA GLY A 87 -0.84 10.96 -7.82
C GLY A 87 0.01 11.48 -6.65
N ALA A 88 0.62 12.65 -6.79
CA ALA A 88 1.37 13.29 -5.71
C ALA A 88 0.44 13.67 -4.52
N HIS A 89 -0.76 14.15 -4.81
CA HIS A 89 -1.76 14.43 -3.78
C HIS A 89 -2.25 13.15 -3.10
N LEU A 90 -2.46 12.06 -3.86
CA LEU A 90 -2.79 10.76 -3.28
C LEU A 90 -1.67 10.26 -2.35
N SER A 91 -0.42 10.38 -2.76
CA SER A 91 0.73 10.01 -1.92
C SER A 91 0.79 10.83 -0.63
N ALA A 92 0.53 12.13 -0.70
CA ALA A 92 0.49 12.99 0.48
C ALA A 92 -0.65 12.60 1.45
N ILE A 93 -1.82 12.23 0.92
CA ILE A 93 -2.95 11.72 1.74
C ILE A 93 -2.56 10.42 2.43
N LYS A 94 -1.97 9.46 1.68
CA LYS A 94 -1.51 8.18 2.23
C LYS A 94 -0.45 8.37 3.31
N GLU A 95 0.53 9.22 3.06
CA GLU A 95 1.62 9.49 4.01
C GLU A 95 1.10 10.12 5.31
N ALA A 96 0.23 11.14 5.20
CA ALA A 96 -0.39 11.77 6.35
C ALA A 96 -1.23 10.79 7.18
N GLY A 97 -1.98 9.92 6.50
CA GLY A 97 -2.78 8.89 7.17
C GLY A 97 -1.93 7.79 7.79
N MET A 98 -0.90 7.31 7.10
CA MET A 98 0.02 6.31 7.63
C MET A 98 0.81 6.81 8.84
N GLN A 99 1.13 8.11 8.90
CA GLN A 99 1.75 8.69 10.09
C GLN A 99 0.86 8.49 11.33
N ILE A 100 -0.43 8.79 11.23
CA ILE A 100 -1.40 8.59 12.33
C ILE A 100 -1.49 7.11 12.72
N VAL A 101 -1.60 6.22 11.73
CA VAL A 101 -1.66 4.76 11.97
C VAL A 101 -0.39 4.27 12.67
N ASN A 102 0.79 4.69 12.23
CA ASN A 102 2.06 4.30 12.82
C ASN A 102 2.19 4.80 14.27
N ASP A 103 1.71 6.00 14.55
CA ASP A 103 1.68 6.53 15.92
C ASP A 103 0.78 5.67 16.81
N TRP A 104 -0.43 5.29 16.36
CA TRP A 104 -1.30 4.37 17.11
C TRP A 104 -0.70 2.98 17.28
N VAL A 105 -0.09 2.42 16.22
CA VAL A 105 0.56 1.10 16.29
C VAL A 105 1.67 1.12 17.35
N ARG A 106 2.48 2.17 17.38
CA ARG A 106 3.54 2.33 18.38
C ARG A 106 2.99 2.55 19.78
N ASP A 107 2.07 3.51 19.95
CA ASP A 107 1.63 3.99 21.27
C ASP A 107 0.70 2.99 21.96
N LEU A 108 -0.04 2.19 21.21
CA LEU A 108 -0.93 1.15 21.70
C LEU A 108 -0.34 -0.27 21.57
N ASP A 109 0.87 -0.42 21.06
CA ASP A 109 1.52 -1.71 20.80
C ASP A 109 0.64 -2.67 19.97
N LEU A 110 0.22 -2.20 18.76
CA LEU A 110 -0.70 -2.93 17.88
C LEU A 110 0.05 -3.82 16.88
N PHE A 111 0.78 -4.80 17.35
CA PHE A 111 1.67 -5.64 16.54
C PHE A 111 0.95 -6.66 15.62
N CYS A 112 -0.36 -6.87 15.77
CA CYS A 112 -1.18 -7.71 14.88
C CYS A 112 -1.78 -6.94 13.70
N SER A 113 -1.62 -5.62 13.64
CA SER A 113 -2.12 -4.81 12.53
C SER A 113 -1.29 -5.07 11.27
N ASP A 114 -1.97 -5.32 10.14
CA ASP A 114 -1.31 -5.45 8.85
C ASP A 114 -0.92 -4.04 8.34
N PRO A 115 0.38 -3.72 8.25
CA PRO A 115 0.82 -2.38 7.85
C PRO A 115 0.53 -2.05 6.39
N ALA A 116 0.22 -3.05 5.56
CA ALA A 116 -0.08 -2.85 4.14
C ALA A 116 -1.53 -2.44 3.87
N VAL A 117 -2.45 -2.65 4.82
CA VAL A 117 -3.88 -2.44 4.59
C VAL A 117 -4.33 -0.99 4.72
N PRO A 118 -3.90 -0.21 5.75
CA PRO A 118 -4.34 1.16 5.89
C PRO A 118 -3.94 2.00 4.67
N PHE A 119 -4.90 2.75 4.11
CA PHE A 119 -4.71 3.59 2.93
C PHE A 119 -4.26 2.86 1.64
N ASP A 120 -4.31 1.51 1.60
CA ASP A 120 -4.16 0.80 0.33
C ASP A 120 -5.40 1.00 -0.54
N THR A 121 -5.22 1.70 -1.66
CA THR A 121 -6.29 2.00 -2.61
C THR A 121 -6.50 0.89 -3.65
N SER A 122 -5.62 -0.10 -3.69
CA SER A 122 -5.66 -1.25 -4.60
C SER A 122 -6.01 -2.56 -3.91
N GLY A 123 -5.87 -2.60 -2.58
CA GLY A 123 -6.14 -3.78 -1.78
C GLY A 123 -7.62 -4.16 -1.73
N MET A 124 -7.83 -5.43 -1.53
CA MET A 124 -9.18 -5.98 -1.30
C MET A 124 -9.39 -6.20 0.20
N ILE A 125 -10.46 -5.63 0.71
CA ILE A 125 -10.91 -5.90 2.07
C ILE A 125 -12.22 -6.68 2.02
N ARG A 126 -12.43 -7.54 3.01
CA ARG A 126 -13.65 -8.33 3.09
C ARG A 126 -14.87 -7.43 3.29
N ILE A 127 -15.86 -7.62 2.41
CA ILE A 127 -17.11 -6.87 2.48
C ILE A 127 -17.90 -7.32 3.72
N PRO A 128 -18.43 -6.38 4.50
CA PRO A 128 -19.37 -6.67 5.57
C PRO A 128 -20.51 -7.59 5.13
N ASN A 129 -20.91 -8.48 6.02
CA ASN A 129 -21.97 -9.47 5.78
C ASN A 129 -21.69 -10.45 4.61
N SER A 130 -20.41 -10.73 4.33
CA SER A 130 -19.99 -11.76 3.38
C SER A 130 -19.49 -13.02 4.11
N TYR A 131 -19.66 -14.18 3.48
CA TYR A 131 -19.21 -15.46 4.05
C TYR A 131 -17.72 -15.71 3.77
N ASN A 132 -16.98 -16.05 4.80
CA ASN A 132 -15.58 -16.49 4.69
C ASN A 132 -15.53 -18.04 4.58
N ALA A 133 -15.59 -18.56 3.36
CA ALA A 133 -15.61 -19.99 3.12
C ALA A 133 -14.39 -20.74 3.70
N LYS A 134 -13.21 -20.06 3.78
CA LYS A 134 -11.99 -20.65 4.35
C LYS A 134 -12.09 -20.90 5.86
N ARG A 135 -12.83 -20.03 6.56
CA ARG A 135 -12.95 -20.07 8.03
C ARG A 135 -14.32 -20.56 8.51
N GLY A 136 -15.32 -20.61 7.64
CA GLY A 136 -16.68 -21.05 7.98
C GLY A 136 -17.53 -20.02 8.72
N PHE A 137 -17.15 -18.75 8.69
CA PHE A 137 -17.83 -17.67 9.41
C PHE A 137 -18.26 -16.53 8.49
N TRP A 138 -19.27 -15.82 8.92
CA TRP A 138 -19.68 -14.56 8.28
C TRP A 138 -18.90 -13.38 8.82
N SER A 139 -18.67 -12.38 7.97
CA SER A 139 -18.17 -11.08 8.39
C SER A 139 -19.32 -10.30 9.01
N ILE A 140 -19.26 -10.04 10.31
CA ILE A 140 -20.35 -9.44 11.07
C ILE A 140 -19.92 -8.18 11.80
N PRO A 141 -20.85 -7.20 11.99
CA PRO A 141 -20.58 -6.05 12.85
C PRO A 141 -20.51 -6.48 14.31
N LEU A 142 -19.63 -5.82 15.05
CA LEU A 142 -19.45 -6.08 16.49
C LEU A 142 -19.83 -4.87 17.32
N THR A 143 -20.45 -5.14 18.47
CA THR A 143 -20.68 -4.16 19.54
C THR A 143 -19.56 -4.24 20.59
N SER A 144 -19.41 -3.19 21.41
CA SER A 144 -18.51 -3.22 22.58
C SER A 144 -18.79 -4.43 23.47
N THR A 145 -20.08 -4.76 23.70
CA THR A 145 -20.50 -5.94 24.44
C THR A 145 -20.03 -7.25 23.79
N ASP A 146 -20.03 -7.33 22.44
CA ASP A 146 -19.53 -8.52 21.74
C ASP A 146 -18.01 -8.70 21.99
N LEU A 147 -17.26 -7.58 21.92
CA LEU A 147 -15.82 -7.60 22.20
C LEU A 147 -15.54 -8.05 23.65
N GLU A 148 -16.33 -7.58 24.61
CA GLU A 148 -16.19 -7.96 26.03
C GLU A 148 -16.47 -9.44 26.28
N ARG A 149 -17.49 -10.00 25.60
CA ARG A 149 -17.88 -11.42 25.75
C ARG A 149 -16.90 -12.41 25.15
N GLY A 150 -15.98 -11.94 24.29
CA GLY A 150 -14.88 -12.74 23.77
C GLY A 150 -15.22 -13.60 22.55
N LEU A 151 -14.25 -14.40 22.13
CA LEU A 151 -14.26 -15.10 20.83
C LEU A 151 -15.42 -16.08 20.68
N GLU A 152 -15.69 -16.90 21.68
CA GLU A 152 -16.76 -17.91 21.61
C GLU A 152 -18.11 -17.25 21.28
N HIS A 153 -18.41 -16.14 21.95
CA HIS A 153 -19.61 -15.36 21.68
C HIS A 153 -19.63 -14.81 20.23
N ILE A 154 -18.48 -14.26 19.77
CA ILE A 154 -18.34 -13.73 18.42
C ILE A 154 -18.52 -14.84 17.37
N TRP A 155 -17.91 -15.99 17.57
CA TRP A 155 -18.04 -17.14 16.64
C TRP A 155 -19.49 -17.65 16.57
N ASN A 156 -20.18 -17.77 17.70
CA ASN A 156 -21.58 -18.15 17.74
C ASN A 156 -22.46 -17.14 16.97
N LYS A 157 -22.15 -15.83 17.07
CA LYS A 157 -22.83 -14.81 16.26
C LYS A 157 -22.49 -14.90 14.78
N ALA A 158 -21.23 -15.17 14.45
CA ALA A 158 -20.72 -15.22 13.08
C ALA A 158 -21.08 -16.51 12.33
N ALA A 159 -21.69 -17.48 13.00
CA ALA A 159 -22.27 -18.67 12.35
C ALA A 159 -23.41 -18.31 11.37
N GLN A 160 -24.01 -17.13 11.50
CA GLN A 160 -25.11 -16.64 10.66
C GLN A 160 -24.82 -15.23 10.16
N PRO A 161 -25.40 -14.82 9.00
CA PRO A 161 -25.25 -13.46 8.50
C PRO A 161 -25.91 -12.47 9.47
N ARG A 162 -25.30 -11.29 9.62
CA ARG A 162 -25.80 -10.19 10.45
C ARG A 162 -25.76 -8.90 9.64
N SER A 163 -26.91 -8.35 9.33
CA SER A 163 -27.01 -7.04 8.70
C SER A 163 -26.90 -5.93 9.76
N GLY A 164 -26.57 -4.75 9.29
CA GLY A 164 -26.43 -3.55 10.11
C GLY A 164 -24.97 -3.12 10.25
N MET A 165 -24.78 -1.90 10.72
CA MET A 165 -23.48 -1.32 11.08
C MET A 165 -23.67 -0.70 12.46
N VAL A 166 -22.69 -0.93 13.33
CA VAL A 166 -22.60 -0.25 14.63
C VAL A 166 -21.46 0.73 14.51
N SER A 167 -21.77 2.02 14.56
CA SER A 167 -20.77 3.09 14.55
C SER A 167 -20.64 3.67 15.94
N TYR A 168 -19.44 4.05 16.31
CA TYR A 168 -19.05 4.66 17.56
C TYR A 168 -18.41 6.01 17.31
N GLY A 169 -18.48 6.90 18.28
CA GLY A 169 -17.89 8.24 18.20
C GLY A 169 -18.61 9.14 17.20
N SER A 170 -18.24 10.40 17.20
CA SER A 170 -18.87 11.42 16.33
C SER A 170 -17.86 12.18 15.47
N ALA A 171 -16.59 12.20 15.85
CA ALA A 171 -15.55 12.98 15.20
C ALA A 171 -14.75 12.15 14.20
N GLY A 172 -14.71 12.58 12.94
CA GLY A 172 -13.79 12.01 11.94
C GLY A 172 -12.37 12.51 12.12
N ILE A 173 -11.40 11.69 11.72
CA ILE A 173 -9.97 12.05 11.77
C ILE A 173 -9.64 13.04 10.67
N THR A 174 -9.00 14.16 11.04
CA THR A 174 -8.43 15.12 10.09
C THR A 174 -7.02 14.69 9.70
N LEU A 175 -6.78 14.51 8.40
CA LEU A 175 -5.43 14.21 7.92
C LEU A 175 -4.62 15.49 7.76
N PRO A 176 -3.40 15.59 8.32
CA PRO A 176 -2.52 16.74 8.16
C PRO A 176 -1.83 16.71 6.76
N VAL A 177 -2.65 16.72 5.71
CA VAL A 177 -2.15 16.67 4.33
C VAL A 177 -1.48 18.00 3.98
N LYS A 178 -0.18 17.96 3.73
CA LYS A 178 0.56 19.13 3.20
C LYS A 178 0.14 19.38 1.77
N LYS A 179 -0.11 20.65 1.42
CA LYS A 179 -0.45 21.04 0.05
C LYS A 179 0.68 20.62 -0.90
N PRO A 180 0.36 20.06 -2.07
CA PRO A 180 1.37 19.64 -3.05
C PRO A 180 2.33 20.77 -3.47
N GLU A 181 1.89 22.00 -3.42
CA GLU A 181 2.68 23.21 -3.75
C GLU A 181 3.91 23.39 -2.85
N GLU A 182 3.86 22.92 -1.60
CA GLU A 182 5.00 22.99 -0.69
C GLU A 182 6.11 21.99 -1.03
N ARG A 183 5.77 20.91 -1.80
CA ARG A 183 6.76 19.94 -2.32
C ARG A 183 7.29 20.30 -3.71
N ALA A 184 6.55 21.09 -4.48
CA ALA A 184 6.95 21.49 -5.84
C ALA A 184 8.17 22.41 -5.87
N GLN A 185 8.59 22.99 -4.72
CA GLN A 185 9.77 23.85 -4.65
C GLN A 185 11.11 23.09 -4.76
N ILE A 186 11.10 21.76 -4.75
CA ILE A 186 12.33 20.98 -4.97
C ILE A 186 12.67 20.84 -6.47
N PHE A 187 11.71 21.13 -7.36
CA PHE A 187 11.95 21.11 -8.80
C PHE A 187 11.47 22.42 -9.43
N ASN A 188 12.32 23.41 -9.43
CA ASN A 188 12.14 24.61 -10.24
C ASN A 188 12.52 24.26 -11.69
N PRO A 189 11.57 24.21 -12.67
CA PRO A 189 11.90 23.96 -14.07
C PRO A 189 12.81 25.06 -14.67
N ASN A 190 12.97 26.18 -13.97
CA ASN A 190 13.90 27.27 -14.31
C ASN A 190 15.22 27.19 -13.54
N SER A 191 15.44 26.16 -12.70
CA SER A 191 16.79 25.92 -12.20
C SER A 191 17.66 25.54 -13.39
N THR A 192 18.81 26.18 -13.50
CA THR A 192 19.89 25.81 -14.43
C THR A 192 19.99 24.29 -14.51
N PRO A 193 20.08 23.71 -15.74
CA PRO A 193 20.25 22.27 -15.87
C PRO A 193 21.37 21.84 -14.93
N ILE A 194 21.03 21.01 -13.95
CA ILE A 194 22.05 20.37 -13.14
C ILE A 194 22.85 19.54 -14.14
N ASP A 195 24.12 19.85 -14.31
CA ASP A 195 25.02 19.09 -15.17
C ASP A 195 25.29 17.74 -14.49
N LEU A 196 24.28 16.86 -14.56
CA LEU A 196 24.36 15.52 -14.02
C LEU A 196 25.23 14.70 -14.95
N PRO A 197 26.27 14.04 -14.45
CA PRO A 197 27.09 13.16 -15.27
C PRO A 197 26.18 12.16 -15.96
N THR A 198 26.38 11.98 -17.26
CA THR A 198 25.63 10.99 -18.06
C THR A 198 25.94 9.60 -17.52
N VAL A 199 24.99 9.00 -16.81
CA VAL A 199 25.13 7.62 -16.34
C VAL A 199 24.70 6.70 -17.46
N SER A 200 25.52 5.71 -17.78
CA SER A 200 25.23 4.69 -18.78
C SER A 200 25.43 3.29 -18.19
N MET A 201 24.67 2.35 -18.68
CA MET A 201 24.78 0.92 -18.36
C MET A 201 24.86 0.14 -19.67
N GLU A 202 26.00 -0.51 -19.94
CA GLU A 202 26.23 -1.30 -21.17
C GLU A 202 25.75 -0.60 -22.46
N GLY A 203 26.09 0.69 -22.62
CA GLY A 203 25.68 1.47 -23.79
C GLY A 203 24.23 2.01 -23.76
N VAL A 204 23.46 1.70 -22.74
CA VAL A 204 22.15 2.29 -22.53
C VAL A 204 22.31 3.61 -21.78
N ILE A 205 22.02 4.72 -22.46
CA ILE A 205 22.03 6.06 -21.84
C ILE A 205 20.78 6.19 -20.97
N ILE A 206 21.00 6.49 -19.68
CA ILE A 206 19.89 6.71 -18.73
C ILE A 206 19.36 8.12 -18.93
N LEU A 207 18.02 8.23 -19.04
CA LEU A 207 17.36 9.53 -19.18
C LEU A 207 17.69 10.45 -17.99
N PRO A 208 17.94 11.75 -18.22
CA PRO A 208 18.29 12.69 -17.16
C PRO A 208 17.35 12.66 -15.95
N CYS A 209 16.03 12.53 -16.19
CA CYS A 209 15.03 12.43 -15.12
C CYS A 209 15.18 11.18 -14.26
N LEU A 210 15.49 10.04 -14.87
CA LEU A 210 15.75 8.78 -14.14
C LEU A 210 17.07 8.84 -13.42
N ASN A 211 18.09 9.44 -14.03
CA ASN A 211 19.39 9.66 -13.42
C ASN A 211 19.23 10.50 -12.14
N ALA A 212 18.54 11.65 -12.23
CA ALA A 212 18.28 12.50 -11.08
C ALA A 212 17.46 11.82 -9.98
N ALA A 213 16.44 11.02 -10.37
CA ALA A 213 15.51 10.42 -9.43
C ALA A 213 16.02 9.13 -8.78
N ALA A 214 16.85 8.35 -9.46
CA ALA A 214 17.18 7.00 -9.01
C ALA A 214 18.68 6.63 -9.07
N CYS A 215 19.52 7.37 -9.81
CA CYS A 215 20.91 6.96 -10.03
C CYS A 215 21.93 7.69 -9.13
N GLN A 216 21.48 8.39 -8.10
CA GLN A 216 22.41 9.02 -7.15
C GLN A 216 23.05 7.96 -6.28
N LYS A 217 24.40 7.91 -6.30
CA LYS A 217 25.20 6.95 -5.52
C LYS A 217 24.99 7.18 -4.02
N GLY A 218 24.73 6.11 -3.27
CA GLY A 218 24.43 6.18 -1.84
C GLY A 218 23.06 6.78 -1.51
N GLY A 219 22.25 7.10 -2.53
CA GLY A 219 20.90 7.67 -2.35
C GLY A 219 19.88 6.65 -1.85
N ASN A 220 18.71 7.17 -1.48
CA ASN A 220 17.53 6.36 -1.17
C ASN A 220 16.36 6.79 -2.06
N PRO A 221 16.33 6.37 -3.34
CA PRO A 221 15.28 6.76 -4.26
C PRO A 221 13.93 6.17 -3.83
N SER A 222 12.84 6.86 -4.18
CA SER A 222 11.50 6.36 -3.92
C SER A 222 11.25 5.03 -4.64
N HIS A 223 10.32 4.22 -4.14
CA HIS A 223 9.93 2.96 -4.79
C HIS A 223 9.54 3.17 -6.26
N ASP A 224 8.77 4.21 -6.56
CA ASP A 224 8.34 4.52 -7.93
C ASP A 224 9.53 4.87 -8.84
N ALA A 225 10.50 5.63 -8.36
CA ALA A 225 11.71 5.96 -9.12
C ALA A 225 12.52 4.69 -9.45
N ARG A 226 12.66 3.77 -8.49
CA ARG A 226 13.34 2.48 -8.67
C ARG A 226 12.62 1.62 -9.73
N VAL A 227 11.31 1.49 -9.59
CA VAL A 227 10.48 0.72 -10.54
C VAL A 227 10.57 1.31 -11.95
N GLN A 228 10.53 2.64 -12.12
CA GLN A 228 10.65 3.27 -13.43
C GLN A 228 12.04 3.09 -14.03
N LEU A 229 13.10 3.17 -13.22
CA LEU A 229 14.46 2.89 -13.67
C LEU A 229 14.57 1.45 -14.19
N VAL A 230 14.12 0.46 -13.42
CA VAL A 230 14.18 -0.95 -13.83
C VAL A 230 13.35 -1.20 -15.09
N LYS A 231 12.13 -0.67 -15.18
CA LYS A 231 11.30 -0.77 -16.40
C LYS A 231 11.97 -0.18 -17.62
N TYR A 232 12.60 0.98 -17.47
CA TYR A 232 13.33 1.62 -18.55
C TYR A 232 14.50 0.76 -19.01
N LEU A 233 15.33 0.29 -18.07
CA LEU A 233 16.48 -0.56 -18.37
C LEU A 233 16.04 -1.89 -18.99
N ALA A 234 15.06 -2.56 -18.44
CA ALA A 234 14.52 -3.81 -18.95
C ALA A 234 14.06 -3.68 -20.41
N LYS A 235 13.33 -2.61 -20.74
CA LYS A 235 12.86 -2.38 -22.11
C LYS A 235 14.00 -2.07 -23.06
N ARG A 236 14.99 -1.29 -22.64
CA ARG A 236 16.16 -0.96 -23.46
C ARG A 236 17.06 -2.16 -23.70
N MET A 237 17.32 -2.96 -22.66
CA MET A 237 18.15 -4.17 -22.75
C MET A 237 17.54 -5.20 -23.71
N ARG A 238 16.22 -5.34 -23.71
CA ARG A 238 15.51 -6.18 -24.68
C ARG A 238 15.50 -5.60 -26.10
N ASN A 239 16.10 -4.43 -26.34
CA ASN A 239 16.07 -3.74 -27.64
C ASN A 239 14.64 -3.58 -28.19
N PHE A 240 13.66 -3.33 -27.30
CA PHE A 240 12.24 -3.26 -27.62
C PHE A 240 11.64 -4.55 -28.20
N VAL A 241 12.34 -5.69 -28.10
CA VAL A 241 11.76 -6.98 -28.50
C VAL A 241 10.58 -7.30 -27.59
N PRO A 242 9.40 -7.63 -28.12
CA PRO A 242 8.26 -8.07 -27.33
C PRO A 242 8.63 -9.29 -26.49
N LEU A 243 8.06 -9.40 -25.28
CA LEU A 243 8.36 -10.47 -24.35
C LEU A 243 8.16 -11.87 -24.94
N GLU A 244 7.12 -12.03 -25.78
CA GLU A 244 6.79 -13.28 -26.49
C GLU A 244 7.92 -13.78 -27.41
N ARG A 245 8.83 -12.90 -27.82
CA ARG A 245 9.97 -13.20 -28.68
C ARG A 245 11.32 -13.15 -27.98
N ALA A 246 11.34 -12.77 -26.71
CA ALA A 246 12.57 -12.72 -25.93
C ALA A 246 12.98 -14.13 -25.49
N LYS A 247 14.26 -14.46 -25.67
CA LYS A 247 14.81 -15.73 -25.16
C LYS A 247 15.05 -15.64 -23.66
N GLN A 248 14.75 -16.71 -22.92
CA GLN A 248 14.93 -16.74 -21.46
C GLN A 248 16.37 -16.46 -21.05
N GLU A 249 17.35 -17.01 -21.78
CA GLU A 249 18.78 -16.75 -21.53
C GLU A 249 19.15 -15.27 -21.59
N ASP A 250 18.56 -14.53 -22.54
CA ASP A 250 18.80 -13.08 -22.67
C ASP A 250 18.12 -12.33 -21.50
N ILE A 251 16.93 -12.75 -21.08
CA ILE A 251 16.23 -12.19 -19.93
C ILE A 251 17.05 -12.38 -18.67
N ASP A 252 17.58 -13.56 -18.43
CA ASP A 252 18.37 -13.88 -17.24
C ASP A 252 19.69 -13.09 -17.21
N LYS A 253 20.38 -13.02 -18.37
CA LYS A 253 21.59 -12.21 -18.52
C LYS A 253 21.33 -10.73 -18.26
N HIS A 254 20.26 -10.17 -18.82
CA HIS A 254 19.92 -8.78 -18.63
C HIS A 254 19.44 -8.48 -17.20
N THR A 255 18.78 -9.43 -16.55
CA THR A 255 18.42 -9.35 -15.13
C THR A 255 19.68 -9.17 -14.30
N GLU A 256 20.69 -10.01 -14.53
CA GLU A 256 21.98 -9.93 -13.82
C GLU A 256 22.69 -8.59 -14.04
N THR A 257 22.71 -8.13 -15.28
CA THR A 257 23.29 -6.82 -15.63
C THR A 257 22.63 -5.66 -14.89
N ILE A 258 21.28 -5.66 -14.83
CA ILE A 258 20.53 -4.60 -14.12
C ILE A 258 20.79 -4.68 -12.61
N VAL A 259 20.80 -5.88 -12.02
CA VAL A 259 21.07 -6.06 -10.58
C VAL A 259 22.48 -5.56 -10.23
N ASN A 260 23.48 -5.89 -11.05
CA ASN A 260 24.86 -5.43 -10.86
C ASN A 260 24.99 -3.90 -10.96
N PHE A 261 24.26 -3.30 -11.91
CA PHE A 261 24.20 -1.85 -12.04
C PHE A 261 23.58 -1.20 -10.78
N ILE A 262 22.44 -1.71 -10.30
CA ILE A 262 21.77 -1.19 -9.09
C ILE A 262 22.67 -1.36 -7.86
N ARG A 263 23.36 -2.49 -7.72
CA ARG A 263 24.36 -2.70 -6.65
C ARG A 263 25.44 -1.61 -6.67
N GLY A 264 25.91 -1.23 -7.86
CA GLY A 264 26.90 -0.15 -8.03
C GLY A 264 26.38 1.25 -7.66
N LEU A 265 25.06 1.45 -7.55
CA LEU A 265 24.47 2.70 -7.06
C LEU A 265 24.52 2.83 -5.53
N GLU A 266 24.83 1.74 -4.81
CA GLU A 266 25.01 1.74 -3.35
C GLU A 266 23.79 2.35 -2.61
N TRP A 267 22.56 2.02 -3.04
CA TRP A 267 21.36 2.49 -2.35
C TRP A 267 21.37 2.09 -0.88
N ALA A 268 20.96 3.00 0.01
CA ALA A 268 21.06 2.84 1.45
C ALA A 268 20.36 1.59 2.01
N ASP A 269 19.33 1.10 1.31
CA ASP A 269 18.54 -0.08 1.67
C ASP A 269 18.63 -1.20 0.61
N PHE A 270 19.75 -1.27 -0.10
CA PHE A 270 19.95 -2.30 -1.13
C PHE A 270 19.93 -3.71 -0.52
N ASP A 271 18.97 -4.53 -0.97
CA ASP A 271 18.91 -5.96 -0.73
C ASP A 271 18.97 -6.71 -2.06
N GLU A 272 19.96 -7.55 -2.25
CA GLU A 272 20.17 -8.24 -3.52
C GLU A 272 19.04 -9.22 -3.85
N GLY A 273 18.54 -9.96 -2.86
CA GLY A 273 17.48 -10.95 -3.05
C GLY A 273 16.19 -10.29 -3.49
N ILE A 274 15.78 -9.23 -2.79
CA ILE A 274 14.59 -8.44 -3.11
C ILE A 274 14.75 -7.76 -4.47
N THR A 275 15.91 -7.13 -4.73
CA THR A 275 16.18 -6.46 -5.99
C THR A 275 16.14 -7.43 -7.17
N ARG A 276 16.77 -8.59 -7.06
CA ARG A 276 16.77 -9.63 -8.09
C ARG A 276 15.37 -10.12 -8.41
N TYR A 277 14.56 -10.39 -7.37
CA TYR A 277 13.17 -10.78 -7.55
C TYR A 277 12.35 -9.70 -8.30
N GLN A 278 12.49 -8.44 -7.88
CA GLN A 278 11.76 -7.33 -8.52
C GLN A 278 12.21 -7.10 -9.96
N VAL A 279 13.52 -7.13 -10.23
CA VAL A 279 14.07 -6.98 -11.59
C VAL A 279 13.58 -8.13 -12.47
N SER A 280 13.69 -9.37 -12.03
CA SER A 280 13.22 -10.55 -12.75
C SER A 280 11.73 -10.46 -13.08
N THR A 281 10.90 -10.04 -12.12
CA THR A 281 9.46 -9.83 -12.33
C THR A 281 9.20 -8.77 -13.40
N LEU A 282 9.91 -7.64 -13.37
CA LEU A 282 9.74 -6.57 -14.35
C LEU A 282 10.31 -6.91 -15.72
N MET A 283 11.36 -7.74 -15.79
CA MET A 283 11.89 -8.28 -17.04
C MET A 283 10.91 -9.22 -17.76
N ASN A 284 10.08 -9.94 -16.99
CA ASN A 284 9.08 -10.88 -17.47
C ASN A 284 7.69 -10.26 -17.66
N THR A 285 7.59 -8.92 -17.72
CA THR A 285 6.32 -8.23 -17.91
C THR A 285 6.45 -7.11 -18.92
N ASP A 286 5.40 -6.89 -19.72
CA ASP A 286 5.29 -5.76 -20.64
C ASP A 286 4.46 -4.62 -20.01
N TYR A 287 5.08 -3.88 -19.11
CA TYR A 287 4.45 -2.70 -18.51
C TYR A 287 4.61 -1.47 -19.44
N PRO A 288 3.55 -0.70 -19.65
CA PRO A 288 3.67 0.57 -20.38
C PRO A 288 4.57 1.54 -19.59
N GLN A 289 5.52 2.16 -20.29
CA GLN A 289 6.33 3.24 -19.75
C GLN A 289 5.70 4.58 -20.12
N THR A 290 5.48 5.42 -19.12
CA THR A 290 5.09 6.81 -19.36
C THR A 290 5.96 7.73 -18.53
N CYS A 291 6.60 8.72 -19.19
CA CYS A 291 7.35 9.77 -18.48
C CYS A 291 6.47 10.53 -17.47
N SER A 292 5.16 10.58 -17.70
CA SER A 292 4.19 11.20 -16.77
C SER A 292 4.14 10.54 -15.39
N MET A 293 4.66 9.32 -15.23
CA MET A 293 4.74 8.64 -13.93
C MET A 293 5.92 9.10 -13.07
N LEU A 294 6.93 9.75 -13.67
CA LEU A 294 8.10 10.28 -12.95
C LEU A 294 7.88 11.71 -12.42
N TRP A 295 6.86 12.39 -12.95
CA TRP A 295 6.57 13.80 -12.66
C TRP A 295 5.28 13.99 -11.87
N LYS A 296 4.70 12.92 -11.38
CA LYS A 296 3.57 12.91 -10.46
C LYS A 296 4.05 12.60 -9.06
#